data_b7cba452625c32f9ea325f38c1520183
#
_entry.id   b7cba452625c32f9ea325f38c1520183
#
_cell.length_a   1.000
_cell.length_b   1.000
_cell.length_c   1.000
_cell.angle_alpha   90.00
_cell.angle_beta   90.00
_cell.angle_gamma   90.00
#
_symmetry.space_group_name_H-M   'P 1'
#
loop_
_entity.id
_entity.type
_entity.pdbx_description
1 polymer ?
#
loop_
_entity_poly.entity_id
_entity_poly.type
_entity_poly.pdbx_seq_one_letter_code
_entity_poly.pdbx_strand_id
1 'polypeptide(L)'
;GYDWRATGLTLAWTSDPCSYIGAGIPTPVVTVITSDLDATTVQLSLSLAPTEATVYTIFASAQTAPMTFPVAMQFGGAMGSDYGAPRIALPAVAQDSWLSVGATATSDVLGSVGIDYTSWATTGISTTDGAVFWIDQRNAPGSGAVIAQITSPCGSTSTAVVSAQGTSTVGADWQAANLTFNWPASRCAIYGCTDSAADNYDSTADLTDGSCLYTGCMDSRYDNY
;
A
#
# COMPACT_ATOMS: atom_id res chain seq x y z
N GLY A 1 -51.28 -9.95 -15.19
CA GLY A 1 -49.87 -10.22 -15.23
C GLY A 1 -49.30 -9.68 -16.51
N TYR A 2 -48.47 -8.66 -16.45
CA TYR A 2 -47.71 -8.15 -17.60
C TYR A 2 -46.36 -8.81 -17.61
N ASP A 3 -46.14 -9.66 -18.63
CA ASP A 3 -44.88 -10.33 -18.87
C ASP A 3 -43.95 -9.38 -19.65
N TRP A 4 -42.98 -8.76 -18.99
CA TRP A 4 -41.97 -7.92 -19.61
C TRP A 4 -40.87 -8.81 -20.14
N ARG A 5 -40.96 -9.22 -21.39
CA ARG A 5 -39.83 -9.79 -22.13
C ARG A 5 -39.20 -8.69 -22.99
N ALA A 6 -38.12 -8.09 -22.51
CA ALA A 6 -37.29 -7.26 -23.36
C ALA A 6 -36.33 -8.20 -24.16
N THR A 7 -36.72 -8.50 -25.40
CA THR A 7 -35.83 -9.15 -26.39
C THR A 7 -35.10 -8.03 -27.14
N GLY A 8 -33.80 -7.99 -27.07
CA GLY A 8 -32.95 -7.14 -27.92
C GLY A 8 -32.32 -5.93 -27.25
N LEU A 9 -32.02 -5.97 -25.96
CA LEU A 9 -31.09 -5.02 -25.38
C LEU A 9 -29.65 -5.38 -25.83
N THR A 10 -29.25 -4.79 -26.97
CA THR A 10 -27.85 -4.73 -27.36
C THR A 10 -27.24 -3.57 -26.56
N LEU A 11 -26.58 -3.85 -25.46
CA LEU A 11 -25.65 -2.91 -24.85
C LEU A 11 -24.46 -2.77 -25.81
N ALA A 12 -24.58 -1.85 -26.77
CA ALA A 12 -23.43 -1.40 -27.52
C ALA A 12 -22.58 -0.52 -26.58
N TRP A 13 -21.58 -1.10 -25.99
CA TRP A 13 -20.45 -0.35 -25.46
C TRP A 13 -19.72 0.21 -26.66
N THR A 14 -20.05 1.40 -27.08
CA THR A 14 -19.16 2.16 -27.94
C THR A 14 -17.91 2.40 -27.10
N SER A 15 -16.78 1.95 -27.60
CA SER A 15 -15.45 2.31 -27.11
C SER A 15 -15.11 3.76 -27.49
N ASP A 16 -16.09 4.64 -27.41
CA ASP A 16 -15.79 6.06 -27.34
C ASP A 16 -15.15 6.25 -25.98
N PRO A 17 -13.90 6.73 -25.91
CA PRO A 17 -13.45 7.38 -24.71
C PRO A 17 -14.35 8.60 -24.62
N CYS A 18 -15.51 8.47 -23.98
CA CYS A 18 -16.20 9.63 -23.48
C CYS A 18 -15.14 10.34 -22.66
N SER A 19 -14.53 11.31 -23.32
CA SER A 19 -13.84 12.37 -22.64
C SER A 19 -14.90 12.94 -21.71
N TYR A 20 -14.88 12.45 -20.48
CA TYR A 20 -15.61 13.00 -19.37
C TYR A 20 -15.00 14.38 -19.15
N ILE A 21 -15.52 15.34 -19.95
CA ILE A 21 -15.04 16.72 -19.91
C ILE A 21 -15.55 17.27 -18.58
N GLY A 22 -14.72 17.19 -17.56
CA GLY A 22 -14.99 17.85 -16.29
C GLY A 22 -14.64 17.12 -15.00
N ALA A 23 -14.51 15.81 -14.99
CA ALA A 23 -13.95 15.12 -13.82
C ALA A 23 -12.43 15.01 -14.02
N GLY A 24 -11.66 15.65 -13.17
CA GLY A 24 -10.22 15.40 -13.10
C GLY A 24 -9.98 13.95 -12.72
N ILE A 25 -8.85 13.40 -13.12
CA ILE A 25 -8.42 12.09 -12.60
C ILE A 25 -7.84 12.34 -11.21
N PRO A 26 -8.24 11.57 -10.17
CA PRO A 26 -7.63 11.68 -8.85
C PRO A 26 -6.13 11.44 -8.95
N THR A 27 -5.36 12.21 -8.21
CA THR A 27 -3.90 12.13 -8.23
C THR A 27 -3.44 11.21 -7.10
N PRO A 28 -2.69 10.13 -7.42
CA PRO A 28 -1.99 9.31 -6.43
C PRO A 28 -0.98 10.14 -5.63
N VAL A 29 -1.03 10.04 -4.31
CA VAL A 29 -0.11 10.70 -3.39
C VAL A 29 0.54 9.66 -2.49
N VAL A 30 1.85 9.72 -2.35
CA VAL A 30 2.63 8.86 -1.45
C VAL A 30 3.25 9.72 -0.37
N THR A 31 3.01 9.36 0.87
CA THR A 31 3.66 9.99 2.03
C THR A 31 4.56 8.97 2.72
N VAL A 32 5.85 9.24 2.77
CA VAL A 32 6.80 8.40 3.52
C VAL A 32 6.63 8.70 5.00
N ILE A 33 6.31 7.68 5.79
CA ILE A 33 6.13 7.76 7.25
C ILE A 33 7.44 7.48 7.95
N THR A 34 8.08 6.35 7.59
CA THR A 34 9.43 5.99 8.05
C THR A 34 10.22 5.36 6.90
N SER A 35 11.53 5.54 6.92
CA SER A 35 12.42 4.85 6.00
C SER A 35 13.73 4.58 6.73
N ASP A 36 14.05 3.31 6.89
CA ASP A 36 15.30 2.84 7.47
C ASP A 36 15.96 1.80 6.54
N LEU A 37 17.02 1.15 7.02
CA LEU A 37 17.77 0.20 6.21
C LEU A 37 17.03 -1.12 5.98
N ASP A 38 16.02 -1.44 6.80
CA ASP A 38 15.33 -2.72 6.74
C ASP A 38 13.94 -2.63 6.12
N ALA A 39 13.29 -1.46 6.22
CA ALA A 39 11.93 -1.27 5.72
C ALA A 39 11.62 0.20 5.39
N THR A 40 10.65 0.40 4.53
CA THR A 40 10.00 1.71 4.31
C THR A 40 8.50 1.60 4.52
N THR A 41 7.97 2.45 5.39
CA THR A 41 6.53 2.60 5.62
C THR A 41 6.02 3.83 4.87
N VAL A 42 5.03 3.63 4.03
CA VAL A 42 4.35 4.70 3.28
C VAL A 42 2.85 4.66 3.50
N GLN A 43 2.22 5.81 3.40
CA GLN A 43 0.77 5.92 3.22
C GLN A 43 0.46 6.35 1.79
N LEU A 44 -0.49 5.66 1.18
CA LEU A 44 -1.01 5.93 -0.15
C LEU A 44 -2.35 6.63 0.00
N SER A 45 -2.52 7.78 -0.63
CA SER A 45 -3.76 8.55 -0.58
C SER A 45 -4.15 9.09 -1.96
N LEU A 46 -5.41 9.52 -2.09
CA LEU A 46 -5.95 10.10 -3.31
C LEU A 46 -6.26 11.59 -3.09
N SER A 47 -5.62 12.43 -3.89
CA SER A 47 -6.01 13.83 -4.03
C SER A 47 -7.08 13.93 -5.10
N LEU A 48 -8.31 14.25 -4.71
CA LEU A 48 -9.45 14.35 -5.60
C LEU A 48 -9.42 15.67 -6.39
N ALA A 49 -9.87 15.62 -7.63
CA ALA A 49 -10.08 16.81 -8.43
C ALA A 49 -11.31 17.63 -7.92
N PRO A 50 -11.43 18.92 -8.28
CA PRO A 50 -12.49 19.77 -7.72
C PRO A 50 -13.93 19.28 -7.96
N THR A 51 -14.16 18.46 -8.98
CA THR A 51 -15.46 17.88 -9.31
C THR A 51 -15.73 16.53 -8.65
N GLU A 52 -14.73 15.96 -8.00
CA GLU A 52 -14.83 14.69 -7.28
C GLU A 52 -15.13 14.99 -5.81
N ALA A 53 -16.23 14.43 -5.29
CA ALA A 53 -16.67 14.73 -3.94
C ALA A 53 -16.08 13.77 -2.90
N THR A 54 -16.17 12.46 -3.16
CA THR A 54 -15.72 11.40 -2.25
C THR A 54 -15.02 10.29 -3.00
N VAL A 55 -14.32 9.41 -2.26
CA VAL A 55 -13.89 8.09 -2.72
C VAL A 55 -14.55 7.03 -1.84
N TYR A 56 -15.25 6.06 -2.40
CA TYR A 56 -15.94 5.04 -1.63
C TYR A 56 -15.47 3.61 -1.90
N THR A 57 -14.63 3.40 -2.92
CA THR A 57 -14.03 2.09 -3.18
C THR A 57 -12.69 2.20 -3.89
N ILE A 58 -11.80 1.27 -3.57
CA ILE A 58 -10.68 0.86 -4.41
C ILE A 58 -10.94 -0.55 -4.90
N PHE A 59 -10.59 -0.84 -6.16
CA PHE A 59 -10.99 -2.09 -6.79
C PHE A 59 -10.08 -2.52 -7.94
N ALA A 60 -10.26 -3.77 -8.38
CA ALA A 60 -9.87 -4.27 -9.69
C ALA A 60 -11.06 -5.00 -10.32
N SER A 61 -11.11 -5.00 -11.64
CA SER A 61 -12.10 -5.71 -12.42
C SER A 61 -11.49 -6.23 -13.71
N ALA A 62 -12.22 -7.04 -14.47
CA ALA A 62 -11.77 -7.55 -15.76
C ALA A 62 -11.45 -6.46 -16.80
N GLN A 63 -11.92 -5.22 -16.58
CA GLN A 63 -11.71 -4.07 -17.46
C GLN A 63 -10.56 -3.16 -17.00
N THR A 64 -9.95 -3.43 -15.85
CA THR A 64 -8.84 -2.65 -15.30
C THR A 64 -7.57 -3.51 -15.23
N ALA A 65 -6.41 -2.88 -14.97
CA ALA A 65 -5.25 -3.65 -14.56
C ALA A 65 -5.54 -4.35 -13.21
N PRO A 66 -4.85 -5.44 -12.90
CA PRO A 66 -4.92 -6.05 -11.59
C PRO A 66 -4.62 -5.03 -10.48
N MET A 67 -5.36 -5.08 -9.39
CA MET A 67 -4.98 -4.39 -8.18
C MET A 67 -3.79 -5.12 -7.56
N THR A 68 -2.69 -4.39 -7.37
CA THR A 68 -1.45 -4.97 -6.88
C THR A 68 -0.87 -4.14 -5.74
N PHE A 69 -0.40 -4.84 -4.71
CA PHE A 69 0.41 -4.27 -3.64
C PHE A 69 1.65 -5.15 -3.44
N PRO A 70 2.82 -4.58 -3.17
CA PRO A 70 4.03 -5.35 -2.95
C PRO A 70 3.93 -6.22 -1.70
N VAL A 71 4.90 -7.10 -1.52
CA VAL A 71 5.13 -7.78 -0.24
C VAL A 71 5.21 -6.74 0.88
N ALA A 72 4.49 -6.97 1.96
CA ALA A 72 4.37 -6.01 3.03
C ALA A 72 4.38 -6.70 4.40
N MET A 73 4.95 -6.03 5.39
CA MET A 73 4.96 -6.52 6.76
C MET A 73 3.55 -6.56 7.32
N GLN A 74 3.19 -7.70 7.89
CA GLN A 74 1.91 -7.95 8.54
C GLN A 74 2.13 -8.31 10.00
N PHE A 75 1.56 -7.53 10.88
CA PHE A 75 1.49 -7.85 12.30
C PHE A 75 0.15 -8.57 12.53
N GLY A 76 0.13 -9.86 12.21
CA GLY A 76 -1.07 -10.69 12.18
C GLY A 76 -1.68 -10.99 13.54
N GLY A 77 -2.90 -11.52 13.54
CA GLY A 77 -3.67 -11.97 14.68
C GLY A 77 -4.69 -10.92 15.17
N ALA A 78 -5.14 -11.05 16.41
CA ALA A 78 -6.24 -10.24 16.98
C ALA A 78 -5.94 -8.72 17.06
N MET A 79 -4.76 -8.29 16.67
CA MET A 79 -4.29 -6.90 16.79
C MET A 79 -4.15 -6.15 15.46
N GLY A 80 -4.11 -6.86 14.33
CA GLY A 80 -4.09 -6.27 12.98
C GLY A 80 -5.40 -6.57 12.25
N SER A 81 -5.90 -5.62 11.47
CA SER A 81 -6.91 -5.90 10.44
C SER A 81 -6.29 -5.56 9.10
N ASP A 82 -6.39 -6.47 8.16
CA ASP A 82 -5.85 -6.29 6.82
C ASP A 82 -6.53 -5.15 6.06
N TYR A 83 -7.72 -4.76 6.50
CA TYR A 83 -8.44 -3.60 5.98
C TYR A 83 -9.31 -2.93 7.06
N GLY A 84 -9.62 -1.66 6.85
CA GLY A 84 -10.48 -0.88 7.75
C GLY A 84 -9.81 0.38 8.30
N ALA A 85 -10.29 0.86 9.44
CA ALA A 85 -9.66 1.97 10.15
C ALA A 85 -8.34 1.52 10.79
N PRO A 86 -7.26 2.29 10.61
CA PRO A 86 -5.99 1.96 11.23
C PRO A 86 -6.16 1.89 12.75
N ARG A 87 -5.69 0.83 13.36
CA ARG A 87 -5.62 0.72 14.82
C ARG A 87 -4.42 1.50 15.35
N ILE A 88 -4.56 2.82 15.35
CA ILE A 88 -3.51 3.80 15.66
C ILE A 88 -2.98 3.70 17.10
N ALA A 89 -3.58 2.89 17.95
CA ALA A 89 -3.37 2.96 19.40
C ALA A 89 -2.15 2.18 19.93
N LEU A 90 -1.45 1.40 19.12
CA LEU A 90 -0.34 0.57 19.61
C LEU A 90 0.94 0.85 18.81
N PRO A 91 2.03 1.29 19.45
CA PRO A 91 3.32 1.52 18.78
C PRO A 91 3.83 0.29 18.02
N ALA A 92 3.52 -0.92 18.48
CA ALA A 92 3.92 -2.16 17.85
C ALA A 92 3.25 -2.42 16.48
N VAL A 93 2.13 -1.75 16.18
CA VAL A 93 1.43 -1.86 14.89
C VAL A 93 1.59 -0.61 14.02
N ALA A 94 2.46 0.32 14.40
CA ALA A 94 2.75 1.51 13.59
C ALA A 94 3.30 1.16 12.20
N GLN A 95 3.95 0.01 12.08
CA GLN A 95 4.49 -0.52 10.83
C GLN A 95 3.62 -1.62 10.21
N ASP A 96 2.41 -1.85 10.72
CA ASP A 96 1.49 -2.80 10.10
C ASP A 96 1.00 -2.29 8.74
N SER A 97 0.78 -3.21 7.81
CA SER A 97 0.25 -2.87 6.49
C SER A 97 -1.24 -3.19 6.42
N TRP A 98 -2.00 -2.28 5.87
CA TRP A 98 -3.46 -2.39 5.79
C TRP A 98 -4.00 -1.64 4.58
N LEU A 99 -5.18 -2.06 4.10
CA LEU A 99 -5.96 -1.35 3.10
C LEU A 99 -7.10 -0.58 3.77
N SER A 100 -7.49 0.52 3.16
CA SER A 100 -8.59 1.36 3.61
C SER A 100 -9.24 2.09 2.43
N VAL A 101 -10.25 2.85 2.71
CA VAL A 101 -10.79 3.89 1.82
C VAL A 101 -11.06 5.13 2.68
N GLY A 102 -10.01 5.57 3.39
CA GLY A 102 -10.04 6.75 4.24
C GLY A 102 -10.81 6.59 5.54
N ALA A 103 -11.02 5.35 6.02
CA ALA A 103 -11.57 5.13 7.34
C ALA A 103 -10.58 5.60 8.41
N THR A 104 -11.08 6.35 9.40
CA THR A 104 -10.28 6.95 10.48
C THR A 104 -10.75 6.57 11.87
N ALA A 105 -11.98 6.08 12.00
CA ALA A 105 -12.58 5.70 13.27
C ALA A 105 -12.94 4.21 13.31
N THR A 106 -12.92 3.62 14.48
CA THR A 106 -13.33 2.21 14.67
C THR A 106 -14.82 1.96 14.40
N SER A 107 -15.62 3.03 14.32
CA SER A 107 -17.01 3.00 13.89
C SER A 107 -17.19 2.95 12.38
N ASP A 108 -16.12 3.21 11.63
CA ASP A 108 -16.15 3.20 10.17
C ASP A 108 -16.24 1.75 9.69
N VAL A 109 -17.21 1.47 8.83
CA VAL A 109 -17.49 0.10 8.39
C VAL A 109 -17.15 -0.03 6.92
N LEU A 110 -16.05 -0.72 6.67
CA LEU A 110 -15.63 -1.11 5.32
C LEU A 110 -15.97 -2.57 5.06
N GLY A 111 -16.18 -2.90 3.79
CA GLY A 111 -16.24 -4.27 3.27
C GLY A 111 -15.00 -4.57 2.45
N SER A 112 -14.64 -5.85 2.35
CA SER A 112 -13.62 -6.35 1.44
C SER A 112 -14.11 -7.62 0.76
N VAL A 113 -13.80 -7.76 -0.53
CA VAL A 113 -14.16 -8.94 -1.34
C VAL A 113 -13.07 -9.22 -2.37
N GLY A 114 -12.83 -10.49 -2.66
CA GLY A 114 -11.92 -10.92 -3.73
C GLY A 114 -10.44 -10.64 -3.49
N ILE A 115 -10.03 -10.34 -2.27
CA ILE A 115 -8.64 -10.07 -1.90
C ILE A 115 -8.14 -11.16 -0.97
N ASP A 116 -7.02 -11.79 -1.32
CA ASP A 116 -6.32 -12.72 -0.44
C ASP A 116 -5.26 -11.97 0.37
N TYR A 117 -5.55 -11.74 1.64
CA TYR A 117 -4.61 -11.11 2.57
C TYR A 117 -3.61 -12.10 3.17
N THR A 118 -3.89 -13.40 3.12
CA THR A 118 -3.06 -14.42 3.79
C THR A 118 -1.68 -14.55 3.17
N SER A 119 -1.56 -14.24 1.89
CA SER A 119 -0.30 -14.27 1.14
C SER A 119 0.43 -12.93 1.10
N TRP A 120 -0.12 -11.86 1.68
CA TRP A 120 0.42 -10.50 1.52
C TRP A 120 1.87 -10.37 2.00
N ALA A 121 2.20 -11.00 3.14
CA ALA A 121 3.56 -10.96 3.68
C ALA A 121 4.60 -11.75 2.86
N THR A 122 4.20 -12.58 1.92
CA THR A 122 5.10 -13.47 1.16
C THR A 122 5.15 -13.19 -0.33
N THR A 123 4.02 -12.89 -0.94
CA THR A 123 3.92 -12.69 -2.40
C THR A 123 3.32 -11.34 -2.80
N GLY A 124 2.86 -10.55 -1.82
CA GLY A 124 2.08 -9.36 -2.08
C GLY A 124 0.62 -9.68 -2.40
N ILE A 125 -0.15 -8.65 -2.73
CA ILE A 125 -1.52 -8.77 -3.23
C ILE A 125 -1.52 -8.61 -4.74
N SER A 126 -2.21 -9.52 -5.44
CA SER A 126 -2.54 -9.38 -6.85
C SER A 126 -3.93 -9.97 -7.11
N THR A 127 -4.89 -9.15 -7.51
CA THR A 127 -6.23 -9.59 -7.85
C THR A 127 -6.76 -8.87 -9.07
N THR A 128 -7.53 -9.58 -9.90
CA THR A 128 -8.23 -9.05 -11.07
C THR A 128 -9.72 -8.81 -10.81
N ASP A 129 -10.21 -9.23 -9.65
CA ASP A 129 -11.61 -9.10 -9.24
C ASP A 129 -11.65 -8.99 -7.71
N GLY A 130 -11.53 -7.77 -7.20
CA GLY A 130 -11.50 -7.52 -5.76
C GLY A 130 -11.73 -6.05 -5.43
N ALA A 131 -12.19 -5.79 -4.23
CA ALA A 131 -12.46 -4.44 -3.77
C ALA A 131 -12.36 -4.30 -2.25
N VAL A 132 -12.01 -3.08 -1.80
CA VAL A 132 -12.29 -2.55 -0.46
C VAL A 132 -13.20 -1.34 -0.61
N PHE A 133 -14.27 -1.28 0.18
CA PHE A 133 -15.33 -0.28 -0.03
C PHE A 133 -16.07 0.10 1.25
N TRP A 134 -16.64 1.30 1.26
CA TRP A 134 -17.59 1.73 2.28
C TRP A 134 -18.92 1.01 2.12
N ILE A 135 -19.43 0.41 3.20
CA ILE A 135 -20.76 -0.22 3.21
C ILE A 135 -21.85 0.86 3.09
N ASP A 136 -21.66 2.00 3.75
CA ASP A 136 -22.49 3.19 3.55
C ASP A 136 -21.67 4.27 2.85
N GLN A 137 -21.86 4.42 1.55
CA GLN A 137 -21.15 5.38 0.71
C GLN A 137 -21.35 6.85 1.13
N ARG A 138 -22.39 7.16 1.92
CA ARG A 138 -22.64 8.51 2.43
C ARG A 138 -21.57 8.97 3.43
N ASN A 139 -20.88 8.03 4.04
CA ASN A 139 -19.80 8.27 4.99
C ASN A 139 -18.41 8.30 4.31
N ALA A 140 -18.36 8.11 2.99
CA ALA A 140 -17.11 8.07 2.26
C ALA A 140 -16.37 9.41 2.33
N PRO A 141 -15.05 9.39 2.53
CA PRO A 141 -14.24 10.59 2.69
C PRO A 141 -14.02 11.34 1.38
N GLY A 142 -13.66 12.60 1.50
CA GLY A 142 -13.21 13.44 0.38
C GLY A 142 -11.72 13.29 0.07
N SER A 143 -11.16 14.35 -0.50
CA SER A 143 -9.75 14.42 -0.89
C SER A 143 -8.81 14.17 0.28
N GLY A 144 -7.70 13.51 0.01
CA GLY A 144 -6.71 13.12 1.02
C GLY A 144 -7.01 11.78 1.70
N ALA A 145 -8.04 11.06 1.27
CA ALA A 145 -8.38 9.74 1.80
C ALA A 145 -7.19 8.78 1.68
N VAL A 146 -6.72 8.26 2.80
CA VAL A 146 -5.67 7.23 2.84
C VAL A 146 -6.28 5.89 2.45
N ILE A 147 -5.76 5.29 1.38
CA ILE A 147 -6.27 4.02 0.84
C ILE A 147 -5.45 2.80 1.26
N ALA A 148 -4.21 3.02 1.67
CA ALA A 148 -3.34 1.97 2.20
C ALA A 148 -2.24 2.55 3.07
N GLN A 149 -1.75 1.76 4.02
CA GLN A 149 -0.42 1.86 4.58
C GLN A 149 0.35 0.61 4.20
N ILE A 150 1.58 0.79 3.75
CA ILE A 150 2.43 -0.29 3.30
C ILE A 150 3.79 -0.15 3.99
N THR A 151 4.18 -1.17 4.72
CA THR A 151 5.55 -1.32 5.20
C THR A 151 6.24 -2.39 4.35
N SER A 152 7.01 -1.93 3.39
CA SER A 152 7.75 -2.80 2.47
C SER A 152 9.09 -3.16 3.08
N PRO A 153 9.44 -4.45 3.21
CA PRO A 153 10.79 -4.85 3.58
C PRO A 153 11.80 -4.41 2.52
N CYS A 154 13.04 -4.29 2.91
CA CYS A 154 14.13 -3.93 2.00
C CYS A 154 14.16 -4.87 0.79
N GLY A 155 14.58 -4.35 -0.37
CA GLY A 155 14.66 -5.12 -1.62
C GLY A 155 13.32 -5.46 -2.27
N SER A 156 12.18 -5.08 -1.64
CA SER A 156 10.85 -5.26 -2.24
C SER A 156 10.58 -4.25 -3.34
N THR A 157 9.65 -4.60 -4.24
CA THR A 157 9.10 -3.62 -5.19
C THR A 157 8.38 -2.51 -4.44
N SER A 158 8.46 -1.30 -4.97
CA SER A 158 7.87 -0.10 -4.35
C SER A 158 6.83 0.53 -5.27
N THR A 159 5.93 -0.33 -5.76
CA THR A 159 4.84 0.07 -6.64
C THR A 159 3.54 -0.59 -6.22
N ALA A 160 2.46 0.19 -6.18
CA ALA A 160 1.10 -0.32 -6.05
C ALA A 160 0.23 0.23 -7.19
N VAL A 161 -0.73 -0.57 -7.63
CA VAL A 161 -1.70 -0.20 -8.66
C VAL A 161 -3.09 -0.50 -8.14
N VAL A 162 -4.00 0.47 -8.24
CA VAL A 162 -5.41 0.29 -7.91
C VAL A 162 -6.28 1.05 -8.91
N SER A 163 -7.54 0.67 -9.03
CA SER A 163 -8.58 1.54 -9.58
C SER A 163 -9.43 2.07 -8.42
N ALA A 164 -10.05 3.22 -8.60
CA ALA A 164 -10.87 3.83 -7.57
C ALA A 164 -12.15 4.42 -8.16
N GLN A 165 -13.16 4.56 -7.30
CA GLN A 165 -14.44 5.16 -7.67
C GLN A 165 -15.00 5.95 -6.50
N GLY A 166 -15.75 7.01 -6.81
CA GLY A 166 -16.36 7.86 -5.82
C GLY A 166 -17.48 8.72 -6.38
N THR A 167 -18.11 9.52 -5.53
CA THR A 167 -19.19 10.42 -5.93
C THR A 167 -18.64 11.71 -6.54
N SER A 168 -19.38 12.29 -7.46
CA SER A 168 -19.08 13.58 -8.07
C SER A 168 -19.99 14.68 -7.54
N THR A 169 -19.53 15.93 -7.58
CA THR A 169 -20.33 17.12 -7.29
C THR A 169 -21.19 17.57 -8.48
N VAL A 170 -20.94 17.05 -9.69
CA VAL A 170 -21.49 17.56 -10.95
C VAL A 170 -22.15 16.51 -11.82
N GLY A 171 -22.60 15.40 -11.28
CA GLY A 171 -23.29 14.39 -12.08
C GLY A 171 -23.06 12.94 -11.62
N ALA A 172 -22.79 12.06 -12.58
CA ALA A 172 -22.55 10.65 -12.28
C ALA A 172 -21.28 10.46 -11.46
N ASP A 173 -21.21 9.33 -10.75
CA ASP A 173 -20.02 8.91 -10.00
C ASP A 173 -18.78 8.88 -10.92
N TRP A 174 -17.64 9.28 -10.38
CA TRP A 174 -16.38 9.19 -11.09
C TRP A 174 -15.74 7.81 -10.92
N GLN A 175 -14.95 7.42 -11.89
CA GLN A 175 -14.15 6.22 -11.87
C GLN A 175 -12.77 6.51 -12.49
N ALA A 176 -11.72 6.06 -11.83
CA ALA A 176 -10.35 6.16 -12.33
C ALA A 176 -9.68 4.78 -12.29
N ALA A 177 -9.14 4.39 -13.42
CA ALA A 177 -8.48 3.09 -13.57
C ALA A 177 -6.96 3.24 -13.49
N ASN A 178 -6.30 2.20 -12.97
CA ASN A 178 -4.85 2.02 -13.05
C ASN A 178 -4.04 3.13 -12.39
N LEU A 179 -4.52 3.66 -11.28
CA LEU A 179 -3.80 4.62 -10.47
C LEU A 179 -2.54 3.96 -9.90
N THR A 180 -1.38 4.51 -10.25
CA THR A 180 -0.09 3.94 -9.89
C THR A 180 0.61 4.79 -8.84
N PHE A 181 1.02 4.15 -7.76
CA PHE A 181 1.79 4.73 -6.67
C PHE A 181 3.21 4.18 -6.72
N ASN A 182 4.20 5.05 -6.66
CA ASN A 182 5.61 4.68 -6.64
C ASN A 182 6.31 5.37 -5.47
N TRP A 183 7.19 4.65 -4.79
CA TRP A 183 8.03 5.20 -3.72
C TRP A 183 9.42 4.60 -3.74
N PRO A 184 10.42 5.26 -3.13
CA PRO A 184 11.77 4.71 -3.04
C PRO A 184 11.78 3.39 -2.27
N ALA A 185 12.41 2.36 -2.83
CA ALA A 185 12.68 1.13 -2.11
C ALA A 185 13.78 1.37 -1.07
N SER A 186 13.65 0.78 0.14
CA SER A 186 14.76 0.67 1.06
C SER A 186 15.81 -0.26 0.48
N ARG A 187 17.09 0.12 0.59
CA ARG A 187 18.16 -0.83 0.40
C ARG A 187 18.32 -1.69 1.67
N CYS A 188 18.62 -2.97 1.49
CA CYS A 188 18.91 -3.81 2.64
C CYS A 188 20.21 -3.38 3.32
N ALA A 189 20.24 -3.42 4.65
CA ALA A 189 21.45 -3.22 5.40
C ALA A 189 22.51 -4.27 5.01
N ILE A 190 23.72 -3.82 4.84
CA ILE A 190 24.87 -4.70 4.67
C ILE A 190 25.47 -4.92 6.07
N TYR A 191 25.49 -6.17 6.50
CA TYR A 191 26.06 -6.56 7.77
C TYR A 191 27.51 -7.02 7.57
N GLY A 192 28.42 -6.59 8.45
CA GLY A 192 29.83 -6.93 8.39
C GLY A 192 30.61 -6.27 9.52
N CYS A 193 31.92 -6.38 9.50
CA CYS A 193 32.78 -5.70 10.47
C CYS A 193 32.88 -4.21 10.14
N THR A 194 32.34 -3.35 11.01
CA THR A 194 32.40 -1.87 10.86
C THR A 194 33.58 -1.22 11.58
N ASP A 195 34.44 -2.00 12.28
CA ASP A 195 35.60 -1.46 12.94
C ASP A 195 36.79 -1.40 11.97
N SER A 196 37.23 -0.19 11.66
CA SER A 196 38.34 0.06 10.73
C SER A 196 39.73 -0.44 11.26
N ALA A 197 39.80 -0.83 12.52
CA ALA A 197 41.00 -1.44 13.11
C ALA A 197 41.00 -2.96 12.96
N ALA A 198 39.93 -3.58 12.54
CA ALA A 198 39.85 -5.02 12.32
C ALA A 198 40.46 -5.45 10.98
N ASP A 199 41.04 -6.65 10.95
CA ASP A 199 41.63 -7.19 9.72
C ASP A 199 40.64 -7.47 8.59
N ASN A 200 39.40 -7.74 8.96
CA ASN A 200 38.30 -8.00 8.04
C ASN A 200 37.31 -6.83 7.99
N TYR A 201 37.78 -5.59 8.19
CA TYR A 201 36.95 -4.40 8.03
C TYR A 201 36.28 -4.36 6.67
N ASP A 202 34.96 -4.18 6.68
CA ASP A 202 34.15 -3.97 5.48
C ASP A 202 33.63 -2.52 5.44
N SER A 203 34.24 -1.72 4.58
CA SER A 203 33.83 -0.31 4.41
C SER A 203 32.45 -0.13 3.81
N THR A 204 31.81 -1.21 3.32
CA THR A 204 30.45 -1.19 2.77
C THR A 204 29.41 -1.60 3.80
N ALA A 205 29.81 -2.15 4.94
CA ALA A 205 28.91 -2.54 6.01
C ALA A 205 28.25 -1.32 6.65
N ASP A 206 26.92 -1.39 6.78
CA ASP A 206 26.11 -0.41 7.48
C ASP A 206 26.03 -0.67 8.98
N LEU A 207 26.03 -1.96 9.34
CA LEU A 207 25.83 -2.44 10.70
C LEU A 207 26.83 -3.56 11.01
N THR A 208 27.34 -3.55 12.26
CA THR A 208 28.20 -4.64 12.70
C THR A 208 27.41 -5.91 12.96
N ASP A 209 27.93 -7.03 12.49
CA ASP A 209 27.44 -8.39 12.77
C ASP A 209 28.23 -9.11 13.86
N GLY A 210 29.23 -8.44 14.45
CA GLY A 210 30.11 -9.01 15.43
C GLY A 210 31.24 -9.90 14.85
N SER A 211 31.41 -9.89 13.52
CA SER A 211 32.43 -10.73 12.83
C SER A 211 33.83 -10.15 12.83
N CYS A 212 34.06 -9.00 13.49
CA CYS A 212 35.38 -8.36 13.50
C CYS A 212 36.49 -9.29 14.02
N LEU A 213 37.53 -9.43 13.22
CA LEU A 213 38.71 -10.22 13.53
C LEU A 213 39.90 -9.30 13.76
N TYR A 214 40.68 -9.60 14.76
CA TYR A 214 41.91 -8.87 15.08
C TYR A 214 43.06 -9.85 15.18
N THR A 215 44.10 -9.65 14.36
CA THR A 215 45.33 -10.36 14.53
C THR A 215 46.14 -9.67 15.60
N GLY A 216 46.45 -10.39 16.66
CA GLY A 216 47.24 -9.89 17.77
C GLY A 216 47.56 -10.98 18.78
N CYS A 217 48.44 -10.65 19.69
CA CYS A 217 48.77 -11.55 20.79
C CYS A 217 47.67 -11.42 21.87
N MET A 218 46.94 -12.52 22.12
CA MET A 218 45.96 -12.59 23.20
C MET A 218 46.55 -12.76 24.59
N ASP A 219 47.87 -12.79 24.69
CA ASP A 219 48.59 -12.93 25.97
C ASP A 219 49.09 -11.55 26.42
N SER A 220 48.45 -11.03 27.47
CA SER A 220 48.76 -9.72 28.06
C SER A 220 50.20 -9.54 28.60
N ARG A 221 51.00 -10.59 28.52
CA ARG A 221 52.44 -10.55 28.90
C ARG A 221 53.33 -10.04 27.76
N TYR A 222 52.81 -9.84 26.57
CA TYR A 222 53.53 -9.34 25.40
C TYR A 222 53.18 -7.90 25.08
N ASP A 223 54.17 -7.14 24.59
CA ASP A 223 54.02 -5.70 24.31
C ASP A 223 53.04 -5.37 23.14
N ASN A 224 52.65 -6.39 22.38
CA ASN A 224 51.71 -6.27 21.27
C ASN A 224 50.34 -6.91 21.55
N TYR A 225 49.99 -7.00 22.82
CA TYR A 225 48.67 -7.43 23.28
C TYR A 225 47.58 -6.44 22.88
#